data_e1475bb85677937334d82297ae7d0765
#
_entry.id   e1475bb85677937334d82297ae7d0765
#
_cell.length_a   1.000
_cell.length_b   1.000
_cell.length_c   1.000
_cell.angle_alpha   90.00
_cell.angle_beta   90.00
_cell.angle_gamma   90.00
#
_symmetry.space_group_name_H-M   'P 1'
#
loop_
_entity.id
_entity.type
_entity.pdbx_description
1 polymer ?
#
loop_
_entity_poly.entity_id
_entity_poly.type
_entity_poly.pdbx_seq_one_letter_code
_entity_poly.pdbx_strand_id
1 'polypeptide(L)'
;MIKNLRASSLSSKIKLGLSGLLAALLIACQGPKDKNASEILGHPDYPAIAYGGYRNVDRSQAPSIDDIKEDLLLLDAMGIRVLRTYHARLYEHTPNLLRAIREMRAQDPSFEMYVMLGAWMQCEGAFSDSPDHNKPDSIENQAEIDQAIKLAKEYPEIVKVIAVGNESMVHWAASYYVHPRIILKAVNHLQQLKVAGELASDLWITSSDNFSSWGGGEEAYHVAALDSLIRAVDYLSVHSYPFHDTHYNPNWWWMPEGQDTLPRFKILKLAVGRAVNRVDEQIAAVRSYLQDLGLEKEIHIGETGWASSDNNLYGKEGSGAADEYKQMLYHLWIRSYCHENEMACFYFEAFDEPWKDGNNPGGSENHFGVITVDGAVKMPLWNSFDQGVFEGLSRNGKLIRKSLEGDVDRAIEESTLPPLLEDQPAIRLQRNDSLIEAVSIWGNAGDRAAYGADAFLTISPWESTCKMIVNENQELLIIGGTGDWWGGSCSLKAALDLSEFSDGYMELDICGSSKATFQIGFQSGQYNEGDQEDAFISIGPKEEFHLEPEIKRIRVALKNIKAETNLSDVRSPLFIKGLSNFDGKEIRIKRMAFTRF
;
A
#
# COMPACT_ATOMS: atom_id res chain seq x y z
N MET A 1 69.24 -63.77 4.60
CA MET A 1 68.84 -63.60 5.98
C MET A 1 67.77 -62.54 6.11
N ILE A 2 66.59 -63.03 6.29
CA ILE A 2 65.35 -62.27 6.29
C ILE A 2 64.80 -62.31 7.70
N LYS A 3 64.41 -61.18 8.25
CA LYS A 3 63.27 -60.98 9.15
C LYS A 3 63.46 -59.75 10.02
N ASN A 4 62.53 -58.90 9.90
CA ASN A 4 61.94 -57.99 10.91
C ASN A 4 61.81 -56.58 10.38
N LEU A 5 60.68 -56.34 9.77
CA LEU A 5 60.09 -55.00 9.63
C LEU A 5 58.61 -55.16 9.24
N ARG A 6 57.72 -54.66 10.10
CA ARG A 6 56.33 -54.23 9.87
C ARG A 6 55.35 -54.75 10.94
N ALA A 7 55.28 -53.98 12.01
CA ALA A 7 54.14 -54.06 12.89
C ALA A 7 53.83 -52.71 13.61
N SER A 8 54.09 -51.54 12.97
CA SER A 8 53.85 -50.24 13.62
C SER A 8 53.08 -49.18 12.84
N SER A 9 52.53 -49.52 11.65
CA SER A 9 51.88 -48.49 10.80
C SER A 9 50.35 -48.63 10.63
N LEU A 10 49.70 -49.67 11.22
CA LEU A 10 48.25 -49.85 11.05
C LEU A 10 47.41 -49.17 12.18
N SER A 11 48.02 -48.99 13.36
CA SER A 11 47.29 -48.40 14.51
C SER A 11 47.13 -46.88 14.47
N SER A 12 48.01 -46.14 13.79
CA SER A 12 47.92 -44.67 13.66
C SER A 12 46.93 -44.19 12.58
N LYS A 13 46.72 -44.96 11.52
CA LYS A 13 45.74 -44.59 10.48
C LYS A 13 44.28 -44.81 10.89
N ILE A 14 44.03 -45.81 11.74
CA ILE A 14 42.68 -46.08 12.27
C ILE A 14 42.26 -45.00 13.30
N LYS A 15 43.21 -44.51 14.11
CA LYS A 15 42.90 -43.41 15.09
C LYS A 15 42.66 -42.06 14.41
N LEU A 16 43.32 -41.76 13.28
CA LEU A 16 43.04 -40.52 12.56
C LEU A 16 41.69 -40.56 11.78
N GLY A 17 41.30 -41.75 11.30
CA GLY A 17 40.00 -41.93 10.61
C GLY A 17 38.80 -41.79 11.59
N LEU A 18 38.91 -42.34 12.80
CA LEU A 18 37.84 -42.22 13.80
C LEU A 18 37.70 -40.77 14.36
N SER A 19 38.80 -40.04 14.53
CA SER A 19 38.77 -38.65 14.99
C SER A 19 38.21 -37.70 13.95
N GLY A 20 38.49 -37.97 12.66
CA GLY A 20 37.92 -37.19 11.55
C GLY A 20 36.42 -37.45 11.35
N LEU A 21 35.98 -38.72 11.53
CA LEU A 21 34.54 -39.04 11.47
C LEU A 21 33.73 -38.48 12.64
N LEU A 22 34.33 -38.50 13.86
CA LEU A 22 33.69 -37.89 15.03
C LEU A 22 33.62 -36.35 14.93
N ALA A 23 34.63 -35.69 14.38
CA ALA A 23 34.62 -34.26 14.14
C ALA A 23 33.63 -33.87 13.04
N ALA A 24 33.49 -34.66 11.95
CA ALA A 24 32.49 -34.45 10.91
C ALA A 24 31.05 -34.71 11.41
N LEU A 25 30.85 -35.70 12.32
CA LEU A 25 29.56 -35.96 12.95
C LEU A 25 29.17 -34.89 13.99
N LEU A 26 30.12 -34.22 14.63
CA LEU A 26 29.86 -33.12 15.58
C LEU A 26 29.56 -31.80 14.84
N ILE A 27 30.03 -31.63 13.59
CA ILE A 27 29.70 -30.46 12.76
C ILE A 27 28.31 -30.63 12.13
N ALA A 28 27.87 -31.86 11.85
CA ALA A 28 26.54 -32.16 11.28
C ALA A 28 25.37 -32.07 12.29
N CYS A 29 25.66 -31.86 13.61
CA CYS A 29 24.64 -31.73 14.65
C CYS A 29 24.50 -30.34 15.27
N GLN A 30 25.11 -29.31 14.66
CA GLN A 30 24.78 -27.94 15.00
C GLN A 30 23.60 -27.57 14.08
N GLY A 31 22.39 -27.48 14.64
CA GLY A 31 21.26 -26.86 13.97
C GLY A 31 21.62 -25.46 13.48
N PRO A 32 20.85 -24.88 12.56
CA PRO A 32 21.14 -23.57 12.01
C PRO A 32 21.38 -22.59 13.18
N LYS A 33 22.51 -21.87 13.10
CA LYS A 33 22.85 -20.87 14.10
C LYS A 33 21.80 -19.79 14.04
N ASP A 34 21.16 -19.46 15.14
CA ASP A 34 20.16 -18.40 15.19
C ASP A 34 20.70 -17.12 14.55
N LYS A 35 20.00 -16.66 13.53
CA LYS A 35 20.30 -15.42 12.80
C LYS A 35 19.65 -14.24 13.49
N ASN A 36 20.28 -13.09 13.42
CA ASN A 36 19.69 -11.83 13.85
C ASN A 36 18.99 -11.11 12.68
N ALA A 37 18.23 -10.04 12.96
CA ALA A 37 17.47 -9.33 11.95
C ALA A 37 18.36 -8.76 10.83
N SER A 38 19.55 -8.23 11.14
CA SER A 38 20.48 -7.67 10.15
C SER A 38 21.16 -8.72 9.26
N GLU A 39 21.18 -9.98 9.67
CA GLU A 39 21.68 -11.09 8.84
C GLU A 39 20.61 -11.67 7.91
N ILE A 40 19.34 -11.33 8.15
CA ILE A 40 18.17 -11.88 7.44
C ILE A 40 17.59 -10.87 6.46
N LEU A 41 17.29 -9.64 6.92
CA LEU A 41 16.63 -8.66 6.11
C LEU A 41 17.55 -8.13 4.99
N GLY A 42 17.06 -8.17 3.76
CA GLY A 42 17.83 -7.79 2.56
C GLY A 42 18.79 -8.87 2.05
N HIS A 43 19.02 -9.94 2.81
CA HIS A 43 19.89 -11.02 2.34
C HIS A 43 19.15 -11.94 1.33
N PRO A 44 19.75 -12.29 0.19
CA PRO A 44 19.08 -13.04 -0.87
C PRO A 44 18.60 -14.44 -0.49
N ASP A 45 19.25 -15.08 0.50
CA ASP A 45 18.88 -16.42 0.99
C ASP A 45 17.66 -16.37 1.94
N TYR A 46 17.17 -15.18 2.28
CA TYR A 46 16.05 -14.96 3.19
C TYR A 46 14.88 -14.21 2.55
N PRO A 47 14.28 -14.74 1.46
CA PRO A 47 13.12 -14.12 0.85
C PRO A 47 11.96 -13.99 1.84
N ALA A 48 11.29 -12.84 1.79
CA ALA A 48 10.20 -12.50 2.69
C ALA A 48 8.84 -12.47 1.98
N ILE A 49 7.75 -12.73 2.73
CA ILE A 49 6.39 -12.66 2.23
C ILE A 49 5.40 -12.32 3.38
N ALA A 50 4.31 -11.64 3.05
CA ALA A 50 3.19 -11.47 3.96
C ALA A 50 2.37 -12.76 4.08
N TYR A 51 1.94 -13.10 5.30
CA TYR A 51 1.25 -14.34 5.59
C TYR A 51 0.06 -14.14 6.54
N GLY A 52 -1.14 -14.46 6.07
CA GLY A 52 -2.35 -14.60 6.87
C GLY A 52 -2.86 -16.05 6.88
N GLY A 53 -2.89 -16.71 5.71
CA GLY A 53 -3.23 -18.12 5.57
C GLY A 53 -4.69 -18.45 5.82
N TYR A 54 -5.58 -17.47 5.96
CA TYR A 54 -7.00 -17.67 6.18
C TYR A 54 -7.66 -18.35 4.97
N ARG A 55 -8.51 -19.34 5.24
CA ARG A 55 -9.15 -20.18 4.22
C ARG A 55 -10.64 -19.89 4.07
N ASN A 56 -11.24 -19.14 5.00
CA ASN A 56 -12.67 -18.85 5.07
C ASN A 56 -12.95 -17.35 4.99
N VAL A 57 -14.16 -16.99 4.59
CA VAL A 57 -14.66 -15.61 4.62
C VAL A 57 -14.79 -15.10 6.07
N ASP A 58 -15.13 -15.99 7.00
CA ASP A 58 -15.19 -15.66 8.43
C ASP A 58 -13.79 -15.69 9.05
N ARG A 59 -13.21 -14.53 9.27
CA ARG A 59 -11.88 -14.35 9.86
C ARG A 59 -11.77 -14.83 11.31
N SER A 60 -12.89 -14.97 12.03
CA SER A 60 -12.87 -15.54 13.38
C SER A 60 -12.44 -17.00 13.41
N GLN A 61 -12.52 -17.68 12.27
CA GLN A 61 -12.02 -19.04 12.06
C GLN A 61 -10.54 -18.99 11.64
N ALA A 62 -9.66 -18.70 12.59
CA ALA A 62 -8.22 -18.68 12.34
C ALA A 62 -7.73 -20.05 11.84
N PRO A 63 -6.70 -20.09 10.97
CA PRO A 63 -6.08 -21.34 10.53
C PRO A 63 -5.61 -22.17 11.73
N SER A 64 -5.87 -23.47 11.68
CA SER A 64 -5.36 -24.41 12.67
C SER A 64 -3.84 -24.56 12.57
N ILE A 65 -3.21 -25.11 13.59
CA ILE A 65 -1.75 -25.40 13.54
C ILE A 65 -1.40 -26.33 12.38
N ASP A 66 -2.25 -27.30 12.08
CA ASP A 66 -2.03 -28.23 10.98
C ASP A 66 -2.21 -27.56 9.62
N ASP A 67 -3.21 -26.67 9.46
CA ASP A 67 -3.36 -25.83 8.25
C ASP A 67 -2.12 -24.94 8.03
N ILE A 68 -1.61 -24.34 9.11
CA ILE A 68 -0.41 -23.51 9.04
C ILE A 68 0.82 -24.34 8.68
N LYS A 69 0.98 -25.54 9.21
CA LYS A 69 2.08 -26.43 8.83
C LYS A 69 2.02 -26.83 7.36
N GLU A 70 0.82 -27.10 6.84
CA GLU A 70 0.63 -27.35 5.40
C GLU A 70 1.09 -26.14 4.57
N ASP A 71 0.72 -24.92 4.95
CA ASP A 71 1.16 -23.69 4.31
C ASP A 71 2.68 -23.45 4.45
N LEU A 72 3.26 -23.74 5.64
CA LEU A 72 4.70 -23.59 5.88
C LEU A 72 5.55 -24.53 5.02
N LEU A 73 5.08 -25.74 4.72
CA LEU A 73 5.77 -26.64 3.79
C LEU A 73 5.81 -26.08 2.38
N LEU A 74 4.74 -25.42 1.93
CA LEU A 74 4.71 -24.74 0.63
C LEU A 74 5.67 -23.56 0.61
N LEU A 75 5.68 -22.75 1.67
CA LEU A 75 6.55 -21.58 1.77
C LEU A 75 8.03 -21.97 1.86
N ASP A 76 8.35 -23.03 2.61
CA ASP A 76 9.72 -23.58 2.68
C ASP A 76 10.18 -24.09 1.32
N ALA A 77 9.32 -24.82 0.60
CA ALA A 77 9.60 -25.29 -0.76
C ALA A 77 9.83 -24.12 -1.75
N MET A 78 9.13 -22.99 -1.59
CA MET A 78 9.36 -21.75 -2.34
C MET A 78 10.66 -21.04 -1.94
N GLY A 79 11.37 -21.49 -0.92
CA GLY A 79 12.56 -20.85 -0.39
C GLY A 79 12.25 -19.63 0.49
N ILE A 80 11.00 -19.39 0.87
CA ILE A 80 10.64 -18.32 1.81
C ILE A 80 11.24 -18.62 3.18
N ARG A 81 11.78 -17.58 3.82
CA ARG A 81 12.43 -17.70 5.14
C ARG A 81 11.92 -16.67 6.15
N VAL A 82 11.26 -15.62 5.72
CA VAL A 82 10.74 -14.57 6.60
C VAL A 82 9.27 -14.31 6.33
N LEU A 83 8.45 -14.42 7.36
CA LEU A 83 7.00 -14.17 7.27
C LEU A 83 6.65 -12.87 7.99
N ARG A 84 5.73 -12.11 7.44
CA ARG A 84 5.15 -10.95 8.11
C ARG A 84 3.72 -11.22 8.53
N THR A 85 3.40 -10.89 9.80
CA THR A 85 2.04 -10.88 10.35
C THR A 85 1.59 -9.46 10.68
N TYR A 86 0.30 -9.28 11.04
CA TYR A 86 -0.32 -7.96 11.18
C TYR A 86 -0.82 -7.68 12.60
N HIS A 87 -1.17 -8.73 13.34
CA HIS A 87 -1.72 -8.67 14.70
C HIS A 87 -1.00 -9.66 15.60
N ALA A 88 -0.75 -9.28 16.83
CA ALA A 88 -0.17 -10.17 17.83
C ALA A 88 -1.24 -11.01 18.55
N ARG A 89 -2.48 -10.52 18.64
CA ARG A 89 -3.50 -11.14 19.49
C ARG A 89 -4.85 -11.44 18.79
N LEU A 90 -5.11 -10.88 17.63
CA LEU A 90 -6.39 -11.09 16.95
C LEU A 90 -6.47 -12.53 16.41
N TYR A 91 -7.52 -13.29 16.82
CA TYR A 91 -7.88 -14.62 16.33
C TYR A 91 -6.79 -15.69 16.38
N GLU A 92 -6.03 -15.88 17.39
CA GLU A 92 -5.05 -16.99 17.57
C GLU A 92 -4.10 -17.25 16.36
N HIS A 93 -4.23 -16.53 15.25
CA HIS A 93 -3.46 -16.75 14.02
C HIS A 93 -1.94 -16.69 14.30
N THR A 94 -1.47 -15.56 14.83
CA THR A 94 -0.03 -15.36 15.06
C THR A 94 0.54 -16.28 16.15
N PRO A 95 -0.12 -16.50 17.30
CA PRO A 95 0.30 -17.53 18.26
C PRO A 95 0.40 -18.92 17.63
N ASN A 96 -0.59 -19.32 16.81
CA ASN A 96 -0.58 -20.61 16.13
C ASN A 96 0.57 -20.71 15.11
N LEU A 97 0.89 -19.66 14.39
CA LEU A 97 2.03 -19.61 13.46
C LEU A 97 3.35 -19.85 14.19
N LEU A 98 3.61 -19.11 15.27
CA LEU A 98 4.86 -19.25 16.03
C LEU A 98 4.99 -20.66 16.63
N ARG A 99 3.88 -21.20 17.11
CA ARG A 99 3.84 -22.58 17.60
C ARG A 99 4.12 -23.60 16.49
N ALA A 100 3.49 -23.44 15.32
CA ALA A 100 3.70 -24.33 14.17
C ALA A 100 5.17 -24.32 13.72
N ILE A 101 5.79 -23.14 13.61
CA ILE A 101 7.22 -23.02 13.27
C ILE A 101 8.10 -23.74 14.31
N ARG A 102 7.85 -23.53 15.61
CA ARG A 102 8.61 -24.19 16.66
C ARG A 102 8.46 -25.71 16.63
N GLU A 103 7.26 -26.21 16.38
CA GLU A 103 6.99 -27.65 16.27
C GLU A 103 7.67 -28.26 15.04
N MET A 104 7.68 -27.56 13.89
CA MET A 104 8.39 -28.00 12.68
C MET A 104 9.90 -27.99 12.88
N ARG A 105 10.50 -26.96 13.48
CA ARG A 105 11.92 -26.92 13.84
C ARG A 105 12.33 -28.04 14.79
N ALA A 106 11.44 -28.42 15.69
CA ALA A 106 11.70 -29.55 16.61
C ALA A 106 11.69 -30.90 15.90
N GLN A 107 10.92 -31.06 14.82
CA GLN A 107 10.85 -32.26 13.99
C GLN A 107 11.98 -32.33 12.97
N ASP A 108 12.29 -31.20 12.36
CA ASP A 108 13.38 -31.05 11.39
C ASP A 108 14.25 -29.84 11.75
N PRO A 109 15.43 -30.07 12.33
CA PRO A 109 16.36 -28.99 12.67
C PRO A 109 16.88 -28.18 11.45
N SER A 110 16.66 -28.63 10.23
CA SER A 110 17.01 -27.87 9.02
C SER A 110 15.92 -26.90 8.58
N PHE A 111 14.71 -27.03 9.13
CA PHE A 111 13.61 -26.10 8.85
C PHE A 111 13.91 -24.72 9.44
N GLU A 112 13.99 -23.71 8.59
CA GLU A 112 14.37 -22.34 8.95
C GLU A 112 13.28 -21.36 8.51
N MET A 113 12.60 -20.71 9.48
CA MET A 113 11.57 -19.72 9.23
C MET A 113 11.57 -18.68 10.34
N TYR A 114 11.57 -17.40 10.00
CA TYR A 114 11.54 -16.26 10.92
C TYR A 114 10.29 -15.43 10.74
N VAL A 115 9.99 -14.58 11.72
CA VAL A 115 8.76 -13.77 11.71
C VAL A 115 9.07 -12.31 12.04
N MET A 116 8.56 -11.42 11.19
CA MET A 116 8.27 -10.03 11.50
C MET A 116 6.88 -9.97 12.11
N LEU A 117 6.82 -9.77 13.40
CA LEU A 117 5.60 -9.76 14.20
C LEU A 117 4.93 -8.40 14.11
N GLY A 118 3.72 -8.34 13.58
CA GLY A 118 2.89 -7.13 13.61
C GLY A 118 2.23 -6.94 14.98
N ALA A 119 2.22 -5.70 15.47
CA ALA A 119 1.45 -5.27 16.62
C ALA A 119 0.52 -4.13 16.18
N TRP A 120 -0.76 -4.42 16.02
CA TRP A 120 -1.75 -3.48 15.52
C TRP A 120 -1.89 -2.24 16.39
N MET A 121 -1.98 -1.06 15.78
CA MET A 121 -2.19 0.20 16.48
C MET A 121 -3.34 0.97 15.85
N GLN A 122 -4.20 1.57 16.69
CA GLN A 122 -5.37 2.31 16.24
C GLN A 122 -5.67 3.50 17.16
N CYS A 123 -6.45 4.46 16.65
CA CYS A 123 -6.89 5.62 17.41
C CYS A 123 -8.08 5.30 18.34
N GLU A 124 -8.36 6.18 19.28
CA GLU A 124 -9.59 6.14 20.08
C GLU A 124 -10.81 6.24 19.15
N GLY A 125 -11.79 5.36 19.33
CA GLY A 125 -12.97 5.31 18.47
C GLY A 125 -12.72 4.78 17.06
N ALA A 126 -11.63 4.05 16.81
CA ALA A 126 -11.35 3.44 15.52
C ALA A 126 -12.55 2.62 15.02
N PHE A 127 -12.78 2.68 13.69
CA PHE A 127 -13.91 2.02 13.01
C PHE A 127 -15.30 2.48 13.45
N SER A 128 -15.40 3.60 14.19
CA SER A 128 -16.66 4.29 14.51
C SER A 128 -16.87 5.51 13.62
N ASP A 129 -18.00 6.19 13.79
CA ASP A 129 -18.30 7.43 13.06
C ASP A 129 -17.47 8.65 13.53
N SER A 130 -16.66 8.52 14.58
CA SER A 130 -15.93 9.63 15.19
C SER A 130 -14.56 9.19 15.75
N PRO A 131 -13.62 8.74 14.90
CA PRO A 131 -12.27 8.40 15.35
C PRO A 131 -11.50 9.66 15.78
N ASP A 132 -10.77 9.59 16.90
CA ASP A 132 -9.87 10.66 17.36
C ASP A 132 -8.41 10.26 17.11
N HIS A 133 -7.87 10.63 15.96
CA HIS A 133 -6.53 10.29 15.51
C HIS A 133 -5.40 10.82 16.42
N ASN A 134 -5.71 11.78 17.27
CA ASN A 134 -4.78 12.34 18.24
C ASN A 134 -4.77 11.59 19.58
N LYS A 135 -5.62 10.59 19.75
CA LYS A 135 -5.66 9.75 20.95
C LYS A 135 -5.53 8.28 20.60
N PRO A 136 -4.72 7.52 21.36
CA PRO A 136 -4.64 6.08 21.16
C PRO A 136 -5.90 5.38 21.70
N ASP A 137 -6.29 4.29 21.08
CA ASP A 137 -7.08 3.28 21.78
C ASP A 137 -6.19 2.61 22.83
N SER A 138 -6.19 3.17 24.04
CA SER A 138 -5.22 2.77 25.08
C SER A 138 -5.40 1.34 25.53
N ILE A 139 -6.58 0.74 25.41
CA ILE A 139 -6.87 -0.62 25.83
C ILE A 139 -6.37 -1.62 24.77
N GLU A 140 -6.80 -1.44 23.54
CA GLU A 140 -6.47 -2.35 22.44
C GLU A 140 -4.98 -2.27 22.10
N ASN A 141 -4.42 -1.06 21.99
CA ASN A 141 -3.01 -0.85 21.67
C ASN A 141 -2.09 -1.44 22.76
N GLN A 142 -2.43 -1.25 24.05
CA GLN A 142 -1.63 -1.82 25.14
C GLN A 142 -1.68 -3.35 25.12
N ALA A 143 -2.86 -3.92 24.89
CA ALA A 143 -3.03 -5.37 24.83
C ALA A 143 -2.27 -6.01 23.64
N GLU A 144 -2.22 -5.32 22.47
CA GLU A 144 -1.42 -5.76 21.32
C GLU A 144 0.08 -5.71 21.63
N ILE A 145 0.57 -4.62 22.21
CA ILE A 145 2.00 -4.48 22.57
C ILE A 145 2.38 -5.49 23.64
N ASP A 146 1.56 -5.70 24.67
CA ASP A 146 1.83 -6.69 25.72
C ASP A 146 1.91 -8.12 25.16
N GLN A 147 1.01 -8.45 24.22
CA GLN A 147 1.05 -9.76 23.55
C GLN A 147 2.26 -9.88 22.62
N ALA A 148 2.63 -8.84 21.89
CA ALA A 148 3.84 -8.84 21.06
C ALA A 148 5.11 -9.07 21.92
N ILE A 149 5.23 -8.39 23.07
CA ILE A 149 6.31 -8.58 24.03
C ILE A 149 6.34 -10.03 24.54
N LYS A 150 5.18 -10.57 24.91
CA LYS A 150 5.06 -11.96 25.39
C LYS A 150 5.53 -12.95 24.32
N LEU A 151 5.05 -12.79 23.08
CA LEU A 151 5.42 -13.68 21.98
C LEU A 151 6.90 -13.57 21.62
N ALA A 152 7.47 -12.36 21.59
CA ALA A 152 8.90 -12.18 21.34
C ALA A 152 9.79 -12.79 22.45
N LYS A 153 9.34 -12.75 23.71
CA LYS A 153 10.02 -13.43 24.84
C LYS A 153 9.89 -14.96 24.79
N GLU A 154 8.75 -15.46 24.31
CA GLU A 154 8.48 -16.91 24.23
C GLU A 154 9.15 -17.56 23.01
N TYR A 155 9.34 -16.80 21.90
CA TYR A 155 9.89 -17.30 20.63
C TYR A 155 11.07 -16.44 20.12
N PRO A 156 12.11 -16.16 20.92
CA PRO A 156 13.19 -15.26 20.54
C PRO A 156 14.01 -15.77 19.35
N GLU A 157 14.01 -17.10 19.15
CA GLU A 157 14.66 -17.75 18.01
C GLU A 157 13.89 -17.60 16.69
N ILE A 158 12.60 -17.21 16.75
CA ILE A 158 11.71 -17.08 15.58
C ILE A 158 11.39 -15.62 15.30
N VAL A 159 10.99 -14.84 16.30
CA VAL A 159 10.62 -13.43 16.17
C VAL A 159 11.87 -12.57 16.08
N LYS A 160 12.13 -11.99 14.92
CA LYS A 160 13.33 -11.15 14.66
C LYS A 160 13.02 -9.68 14.52
N VAL A 161 11.75 -9.33 14.26
CA VAL A 161 11.28 -7.95 14.14
C VAL A 161 9.93 -7.82 14.84
N ILE A 162 9.69 -6.67 15.50
CA ILE A 162 8.36 -6.20 15.87
C ILE A 162 8.06 -4.95 15.05
N ALA A 163 6.97 -4.98 14.28
CA ALA A 163 6.42 -3.84 13.57
C ALA A 163 5.25 -3.25 14.36
N VAL A 164 5.43 -2.06 14.88
CA VAL A 164 4.42 -1.32 15.65
C VAL A 164 3.51 -0.56 14.70
N GLY A 165 2.29 -1.02 14.54
CA GLY A 165 1.32 -0.49 13.58
C GLY A 165 1.49 -1.08 12.18
N ASN A 166 0.40 -1.02 11.44
CA ASN A 166 0.30 -1.34 10.02
C ASN A 166 -0.53 -0.26 9.33
N GLU A 167 0.12 0.54 8.45
CA GLU A 167 -0.52 1.69 7.82
C GLU A 167 -1.28 2.55 8.83
N SER A 168 -0.68 2.69 10.00
CA SER A 168 -1.29 3.36 11.14
C SER A 168 -1.00 4.86 11.17
N MET A 169 -0.16 5.39 10.30
CA MET A 169 0.16 6.82 10.22
C MET A 169 -0.35 7.47 8.94
N VAL A 170 -0.70 6.68 7.93
CA VAL A 170 -1.16 7.21 6.65
C VAL A 170 -2.60 7.71 6.74
N HIS A 171 -2.84 8.94 6.27
CA HIS A 171 -4.11 9.66 6.50
C HIS A 171 -5.32 9.05 5.79
N TRP A 172 -5.12 8.34 4.66
CA TRP A 172 -6.24 7.65 3.98
C TRP A 172 -6.83 6.50 4.81
N ALA A 173 -6.08 5.96 5.80
CA ALA A 173 -6.62 5.02 6.78
C ALA A 173 -7.52 5.71 7.82
N ALA A 174 -8.40 6.60 7.37
CA ALA A 174 -9.20 7.51 8.18
C ALA A 174 -10.05 6.84 9.27
N SER A 175 -10.33 5.54 9.15
CA SER A 175 -11.06 4.80 10.17
C SER A 175 -10.23 4.46 11.42
N TYR A 176 -8.87 4.52 11.36
CA TYR A 176 -8.03 4.07 12.48
C TYR A 176 -6.66 4.71 12.61
N TYR A 177 -6.20 5.53 11.66
CA TYR A 177 -4.84 6.07 11.73
C TYR A 177 -4.59 6.86 13.02
N VAL A 178 -3.31 6.96 13.40
CA VAL A 178 -2.87 7.67 14.60
C VAL A 178 -1.74 8.65 14.28
N HIS A 179 -1.68 9.74 15.03
CA HIS A 179 -0.54 10.65 14.95
C HIS A 179 0.77 9.91 15.31
N PRO A 180 1.91 10.13 14.60
CA PRO A 180 3.18 9.41 14.79
C PRO A 180 3.70 9.35 16.23
N ARG A 181 3.35 10.33 17.09
CA ARG A 181 3.74 10.31 18.52
C ARG A 181 3.21 9.09 19.28
N ILE A 182 2.09 8.51 18.82
CA ILE A 182 1.48 7.34 19.47
C ILE A 182 2.32 6.09 19.16
N ILE A 183 2.73 5.93 17.90
CA ILE A 183 3.65 4.87 17.47
C ILE A 183 5.01 5.05 18.17
N LEU A 184 5.56 6.26 18.18
CA LEU A 184 6.82 6.60 18.84
C LEU A 184 6.84 6.17 20.32
N LYS A 185 5.73 6.37 21.03
CA LYS A 185 5.62 5.97 22.45
C LYS A 185 5.78 4.45 22.61
N ALA A 186 5.13 3.66 21.77
CA ALA A 186 5.22 2.19 21.80
C ALA A 186 6.61 1.71 21.35
N VAL A 187 7.18 2.28 20.30
CA VAL A 187 8.55 1.98 19.84
C VAL A 187 9.56 2.26 20.96
N ASN A 188 9.51 3.42 21.59
CA ASN A 188 10.40 3.77 22.69
C ASN A 188 10.28 2.80 23.89
N HIS A 189 9.06 2.34 24.20
CA HIS A 189 8.84 1.34 25.24
C HIS A 189 9.55 0.03 24.89
N LEU A 190 9.40 -0.49 23.68
CA LEU A 190 10.07 -1.71 23.23
C LEU A 190 11.59 -1.55 23.21
N GLN A 191 12.12 -0.41 22.76
CA GLN A 191 13.56 -0.14 22.81
C GLN A 191 14.10 -0.09 24.25
N GLN A 192 13.33 0.45 25.21
CA GLN A 192 13.70 0.43 26.62
C GLN A 192 13.76 -1.00 27.18
N LEU A 193 12.85 -1.88 26.78
CA LEU A 193 12.86 -3.30 27.17
C LEU A 193 14.09 -4.03 26.59
N LYS A 194 14.54 -3.69 25.37
CA LYS A 194 15.82 -4.19 24.83
C LYS A 194 17.00 -3.74 25.69
N VAL A 195 17.07 -2.45 26.02
CA VAL A 195 18.14 -1.89 26.87
C VAL A 195 18.14 -2.53 28.28
N ALA A 196 16.95 -2.82 28.84
CA ALA A 196 16.79 -3.49 30.12
C ALA A 196 17.14 -5.00 30.08
N GLY A 197 17.38 -5.58 28.90
CA GLY A 197 17.60 -7.02 28.72
C GLY A 197 16.35 -7.86 28.86
N GLU A 198 15.17 -7.25 28.82
CA GLU A 198 13.89 -7.95 28.86
C GLU A 198 13.46 -8.48 27.49
N LEU A 199 13.91 -7.85 26.40
CA LEU A 199 13.82 -8.34 25.02
C LEU A 199 15.24 -8.61 24.49
N ALA A 200 15.35 -9.47 23.48
CA ALA A 200 16.63 -9.76 22.83
C ALA A 200 17.22 -8.46 22.25
N SER A 201 18.53 -8.25 22.46
CA SER A 201 19.21 -7.03 22.01
C SER A 201 19.29 -6.90 20.48
N ASP A 202 19.21 -8.03 19.76
CA ASP A 202 19.23 -8.17 18.31
C ASP A 202 17.83 -8.19 17.68
N LEU A 203 16.77 -8.09 18.47
CA LEU A 203 15.40 -7.88 17.99
C LEU A 203 15.27 -6.48 17.41
N TRP A 204 14.85 -6.36 16.16
CA TRP A 204 14.61 -5.07 15.54
C TRP A 204 13.18 -4.56 15.78
N ILE A 205 13.05 -3.26 16.00
CA ILE A 205 11.78 -2.56 16.21
C ILE A 205 11.59 -1.56 15.08
N THR A 206 10.43 -1.61 14.42
CA THR A 206 10.04 -0.68 13.37
C THR A 206 8.56 -0.33 13.48
N SER A 207 8.08 0.52 12.60
CA SER A 207 6.67 0.62 12.18
C SER A 207 6.62 0.27 10.70
N SER A 208 5.49 -0.26 10.23
CA SER A 208 5.35 -0.64 8.82
C SER A 208 4.22 0.15 8.20
N ASP A 209 4.55 1.07 7.29
CA ASP A 209 3.61 2.08 6.85
C ASP A 209 3.89 2.56 5.41
N ASN A 210 2.95 3.29 4.83
CA ASN A 210 3.04 3.83 3.49
C ASN A 210 4.24 4.78 3.33
N PHE A 211 4.84 4.82 2.14
CA PHE A 211 5.98 5.70 1.84
C PHE A 211 5.69 7.17 2.17
N SER A 212 4.44 7.62 1.97
CA SER A 212 4.02 8.99 2.27
C SER A 212 4.18 9.34 3.75
N SER A 213 3.72 8.45 4.63
CA SER A 213 3.81 8.65 6.09
C SER A 213 5.22 8.52 6.63
N TRP A 214 6.17 7.94 5.86
CA TRP A 214 7.59 7.94 6.16
C TRP A 214 8.35 9.17 5.62
N GLY A 215 7.61 10.21 5.23
CA GLY A 215 8.17 11.47 4.74
C GLY A 215 8.39 11.53 3.22
N GLY A 216 8.06 10.46 2.48
CA GLY A 216 8.08 10.48 1.02
C GLY A 216 6.83 11.12 0.39
N GLY A 217 5.87 11.53 1.21
CA GLY A 217 4.63 12.17 0.78
C GLY A 217 4.62 13.68 1.03
N GLU A 218 3.41 14.22 1.15
CA GLU A 218 3.16 15.65 1.31
C GLU A 218 3.74 16.22 2.62
N GLU A 219 3.94 17.53 2.65
CA GLU A 219 4.45 18.28 3.81
C GLU A 219 3.61 18.06 5.09
N ALA A 220 2.34 17.71 4.94
CA ALA A 220 1.46 17.38 6.08
C ALA A 220 1.96 16.22 6.94
N TYR A 221 2.76 15.31 6.37
CA TYR A 221 3.41 14.22 7.11
C TYR A 221 4.70 14.66 7.82
N HIS A 222 5.32 15.78 7.44
CA HIS A 222 6.60 16.24 7.96
C HIS A 222 6.44 16.89 9.34
N VAL A 223 6.23 16.08 10.36
CA VAL A 223 6.03 16.53 11.74
C VAL A 223 7.16 16.07 12.65
N ALA A 224 7.51 16.86 13.67
CA ALA A 224 8.60 16.56 14.60
C ALA A 224 8.47 15.18 15.31
N ALA A 225 7.25 14.67 15.42
CA ALA A 225 7.01 13.33 15.94
C ALA A 225 7.45 12.23 14.98
N LEU A 226 7.31 12.44 13.66
CA LEU A 226 7.84 11.54 12.63
C LEU A 226 9.37 11.51 12.67
N ASP A 227 10.02 12.68 12.72
CA ASP A 227 11.48 12.78 12.82
C ASP A 227 12.02 11.99 14.03
N SER A 228 11.29 12.09 15.14
CA SER A 228 11.64 11.39 16.38
C SER A 228 11.41 9.88 16.24
N LEU A 229 10.36 9.47 15.55
CA LEU A 229 10.07 8.06 15.28
C LEU A 229 11.12 7.43 14.35
N ILE A 230 11.48 8.12 13.27
CA ILE A 230 12.54 7.69 12.34
C ILE A 230 13.86 7.45 13.09
N ARG A 231 14.20 8.29 14.07
CA ARG A 231 15.39 8.11 14.90
C ARG A 231 15.29 6.90 15.85
N ALA A 232 14.09 6.58 16.33
CA ALA A 232 13.85 5.56 17.35
C ALA A 232 13.75 4.15 16.77
N VAL A 233 13.30 3.97 15.54
CA VAL A 233 13.20 2.66 14.88
C VAL A 233 14.58 2.14 14.44
N ASP A 234 14.73 0.81 14.35
CA ASP A 234 15.97 0.20 13.88
C ASP A 234 16.12 0.35 12.35
N TYR A 235 15.03 0.30 11.58
CA TYR A 235 14.96 0.53 10.13
C TYR A 235 13.57 1.05 9.72
N LEU A 236 13.41 1.50 8.47
CA LEU A 236 12.11 1.90 7.92
C LEU A 236 11.50 0.74 7.12
N SER A 237 10.32 0.31 7.52
CA SER A 237 9.51 -0.68 6.80
C SER A 237 8.46 0.08 5.95
N VAL A 238 8.73 0.19 4.65
CA VAL A 238 7.99 1.06 3.73
C VAL A 238 7.03 0.25 2.87
N HIS A 239 5.77 0.68 2.79
CA HIS A 239 4.81 0.14 1.84
C HIS A 239 4.80 0.97 0.57
N SER A 240 4.78 0.29 -0.57
CA SER A 240 4.69 0.89 -1.89
C SER A 240 3.78 0.03 -2.78
N TYR A 241 2.65 0.59 -3.21
CA TYR A 241 1.66 -0.11 -4.01
C TYR A 241 1.36 0.59 -5.34
N PRO A 242 2.24 0.47 -6.33
CA PRO A 242 1.92 0.99 -7.66
C PRO A 242 0.66 0.34 -8.27
N PHE A 243 0.26 -0.85 -7.81
CA PHE A 243 -1.01 -1.46 -8.20
C PHE A 243 -2.19 -0.54 -7.92
N HIS A 244 -2.28 0.00 -6.71
CA HIS A 244 -3.36 0.94 -6.34
C HIS A 244 -3.21 2.27 -7.08
N ASP A 245 -1.99 2.75 -7.28
CA ASP A 245 -1.71 3.97 -8.04
C ASP A 245 -2.17 3.87 -9.51
N THR A 246 -2.35 2.67 -10.09
CA THR A 246 -2.91 2.53 -11.44
C THR A 246 -4.31 3.10 -11.58
N HIS A 247 -5.05 3.22 -10.46
CA HIS A 247 -6.37 3.83 -10.41
C HIS A 247 -6.34 5.23 -9.79
N TYR A 248 -5.66 5.39 -8.62
CA TYR A 248 -5.70 6.65 -7.87
C TYR A 248 -4.75 7.72 -8.41
N ASN A 249 -3.63 7.31 -9.04
CA ASN A 249 -2.61 8.19 -9.63
C ASN A 249 -2.18 7.65 -11.00
N PRO A 250 -3.07 7.57 -12.01
CA PRO A 250 -2.90 6.71 -13.16
C PRO A 250 -1.98 7.25 -14.27
N ASN A 251 -1.50 8.49 -14.22
CA ASN A 251 -0.81 9.14 -15.34
C ASN A 251 0.41 8.34 -15.84
N TRP A 252 1.20 7.79 -14.94
CA TRP A 252 2.36 6.95 -15.26
C TRP A 252 1.96 5.57 -15.78
N TRP A 253 0.73 5.11 -15.46
CA TRP A 253 0.21 3.80 -15.85
C TRP A 253 -0.32 3.78 -17.28
N TRP A 254 -0.97 4.84 -17.71
CA TRP A 254 -1.58 4.91 -19.02
C TRP A 254 -0.57 4.63 -20.14
N MET A 255 -1.05 3.98 -21.20
CA MET A 255 -0.23 3.61 -22.34
C MET A 255 0.06 4.86 -23.21
N PRO A 256 1.34 5.26 -23.38
CA PRO A 256 1.70 6.37 -24.26
C PRO A 256 1.32 6.13 -25.72
N GLU A 257 1.13 7.21 -26.46
CA GLU A 257 0.84 7.22 -27.90
C GLU A 257 1.84 6.33 -28.67
N GLY A 258 1.32 5.55 -29.60
CA GLY A 258 2.10 4.67 -30.47
C GLY A 258 2.57 3.36 -29.81
N GLN A 259 2.35 3.15 -28.51
CA GLN A 259 2.62 1.86 -27.89
C GLN A 259 1.59 0.78 -28.25
N ASP A 260 0.38 1.18 -28.62
CA ASP A 260 -0.73 0.31 -29.05
C ASP A 260 -0.40 -0.54 -30.30
N THR A 261 0.59 -0.10 -31.10
CA THR A 261 1.09 -0.83 -32.27
C THR A 261 2.06 -1.97 -31.92
N LEU A 262 2.49 -2.05 -30.67
CA LEU A 262 3.42 -3.07 -30.21
C LEU A 262 2.70 -4.42 -29.93
N PRO A 263 3.40 -5.56 -29.99
CA PRO A 263 2.85 -6.82 -29.53
C PRO A 263 2.39 -6.73 -28.07
N ARG A 264 1.22 -7.31 -27.75
CA ARG A 264 0.57 -7.26 -26.43
C ARG A 264 1.54 -7.50 -25.26
N PHE A 265 2.33 -8.58 -25.32
CA PHE A 265 3.28 -8.90 -24.26
C PHE A 265 4.35 -7.80 -24.04
N LYS A 266 4.70 -7.05 -25.07
CA LYS A 266 5.61 -5.90 -24.95
C LYS A 266 4.96 -4.74 -24.23
N ILE A 267 3.71 -4.43 -24.55
CA ILE A 267 2.94 -3.38 -23.88
C ILE A 267 2.85 -3.68 -22.39
N LEU A 268 2.45 -4.91 -22.04
CA LEU A 268 2.33 -5.36 -20.65
C LEU A 268 3.66 -5.24 -19.89
N LYS A 269 4.78 -5.66 -20.51
CA LYS A 269 6.11 -5.50 -19.92
C LYS A 269 6.47 -4.03 -19.68
N LEU A 270 6.23 -3.16 -20.65
CA LEU A 270 6.51 -1.73 -20.50
C LEU A 270 5.68 -1.11 -19.36
N ALA A 271 4.40 -1.48 -19.25
CA ALA A 271 3.52 -1.01 -18.20
C ALA A 271 3.98 -1.44 -16.80
N VAL A 272 4.28 -2.73 -16.61
CA VAL A 272 4.78 -3.21 -15.31
C VAL A 272 6.19 -2.68 -15.02
N GLY A 273 7.01 -2.41 -16.05
CA GLY A 273 8.30 -1.73 -15.88
C GLY A 273 8.13 -0.33 -15.28
N ARG A 274 7.13 0.43 -15.74
CA ARG A 274 6.79 1.72 -15.13
C ARG A 274 6.32 1.57 -13.67
N ALA A 275 5.62 0.49 -13.34
CA ALA A 275 5.20 0.23 -11.96
C ALA A 275 6.40 0.03 -11.01
N VAL A 276 7.45 -0.69 -11.45
CA VAL A 276 8.67 -0.84 -10.64
C VAL A 276 9.43 0.48 -10.53
N ASN A 277 9.49 1.28 -11.59
CA ASN A 277 10.06 2.62 -11.52
C ASN A 277 9.32 3.50 -10.51
N ARG A 278 7.99 3.35 -10.43
CA ARG A 278 7.17 4.07 -9.44
C ARG A 278 7.55 3.72 -8.00
N VAL A 279 7.90 2.45 -7.72
CA VAL A 279 8.46 2.06 -6.42
C VAL A 279 9.78 2.78 -6.16
N ASP A 280 10.68 2.81 -7.15
CA ASP A 280 11.97 3.50 -7.02
C ASP A 280 11.80 4.99 -6.70
N GLU A 281 10.89 5.67 -7.38
CA GLU A 281 10.54 7.08 -7.12
C GLU A 281 10.05 7.29 -5.67
N GLN A 282 9.15 6.43 -5.19
CA GLN A 282 8.61 6.52 -3.83
C GLN A 282 9.69 6.24 -2.77
N ILE A 283 10.55 5.26 -2.99
CA ILE A 283 11.69 4.99 -2.10
C ILE A 283 12.73 6.13 -2.15
N ALA A 284 12.97 6.71 -3.32
CA ALA A 284 13.85 7.87 -3.45
C ALA A 284 13.32 9.09 -2.67
N ALA A 285 12.00 9.31 -2.66
CA ALA A 285 11.38 10.38 -1.88
C ALA A 285 11.60 10.17 -0.37
N VAL A 286 11.43 8.95 0.15
CA VAL A 286 11.75 8.64 1.56
C VAL A 286 13.24 8.85 1.85
N ARG A 287 14.14 8.43 0.96
CA ARG A 287 15.58 8.67 1.11
C ARG A 287 15.93 10.16 1.13
N SER A 288 15.26 10.97 0.31
CA SER A 288 15.43 12.43 0.31
C SER A 288 15.07 13.02 1.67
N TYR A 289 13.93 12.63 2.24
CA TYR A 289 13.54 13.08 3.57
C TYR A 289 14.55 12.68 4.67
N LEU A 290 15.08 11.45 4.62
CA LEU A 290 16.16 11.03 5.52
C LEU A 290 17.40 11.93 5.39
N GLN A 291 17.78 12.28 4.16
CA GLN A 291 18.93 13.18 3.90
C GLN A 291 18.70 14.58 4.48
N ASP A 292 17.49 15.12 4.36
CA ASP A 292 17.12 16.42 4.95
C ASP A 292 17.20 16.39 6.48
N LEU A 293 16.92 15.25 7.10
CA LEU A 293 17.09 15.02 8.54
C LEU A 293 18.54 14.72 8.96
N GLY A 294 19.47 14.59 8.00
CA GLY A 294 20.86 14.18 8.24
C GLY A 294 20.97 12.76 8.79
N LEU A 295 20.11 11.84 8.34
CA LEU A 295 20.06 10.47 8.81
C LEU A 295 20.38 9.47 7.70
N GLU A 296 21.02 8.38 8.09
CA GLU A 296 21.15 7.16 7.30
C GLU A 296 20.39 6.04 8.04
N LYS A 297 19.40 5.45 7.38
CA LYS A 297 18.60 4.32 7.89
C LYS A 297 18.42 3.32 6.77
N GLU A 298 18.46 2.04 7.12
CA GLU A 298 18.07 0.98 6.20
C GLU A 298 16.58 1.12 5.89
N ILE A 299 16.23 0.86 4.62
CA ILE A 299 14.86 0.83 4.13
C ILE A 299 14.61 -0.57 3.58
N HIS A 300 13.54 -1.21 4.02
CA HIS A 300 13.04 -2.44 3.45
C HIS A 300 11.59 -2.27 2.99
N ILE A 301 11.21 -2.96 1.93
CA ILE A 301 9.81 -3.00 1.49
C ILE A 301 9.03 -3.87 2.47
N GLY A 302 8.27 -3.20 3.33
CA GLY A 302 7.40 -3.84 4.32
C GLY A 302 6.16 -4.46 3.70
N GLU A 303 5.70 -3.87 2.59
CA GLU A 303 4.59 -4.39 1.83
C GLU A 303 4.59 -3.86 0.40
N THR A 304 4.36 -4.76 -0.55
CA THR A 304 4.08 -4.46 -1.95
C THR A 304 3.44 -5.68 -2.61
N GLY A 305 2.57 -5.48 -3.59
CA GLY A 305 1.88 -6.60 -4.21
C GLY A 305 1.17 -6.22 -5.50
N TRP A 306 0.61 -7.24 -6.15
CA TRP A 306 -0.18 -7.09 -7.37
C TRP A 306 -1.30 -8.12 -7.38
N ALA A 307 -2.56 -7.69 -7.51
CA ALA A 307 -3.69 -8.61 -7.56
C ALA A 307 -3.79 -9.28 -8.94
N SER A 308 -4.16 -10.56 -8.94
CA SER A 308 -4.35 -11.37 -10.15
C SER A 308 -5.73 -11.24 -10.78
N SER A 309 -6.67 -10.63 -10.09
CA SER A 309 -8.05 -10.44 -10.55
C SER A 309 -8.68 -9.23 -9.87
N ASP A 310 -9.58 -8.59 -10.57
CA ASP A 310 -10.51 -7.61 -10.03
C ASP A 310 -11.73 -7.47 -10.94
N ASN A 311 -12.89 -7.20 -10.35
CA ASN A 311 -14.14 -6.98 -11.07
C ASN A 311 -14.58 -5.49 -11.04
N ASN A 312 -13.73 -4.58 -10.56
CA ASN A 312 -14.04 -3.17 -10.36
C ASN A 312 -12.88 -2.26 -10.81
N LEU A 313 -12.30 -1.48 -9.88
CA LEU A 313 -11.36 -0.39 -10.13
C LEU A 313 -10.11 -0.79 -10.94
N TYR A 314 -9.63 -2.00 -10.76
CA TYR A 314 -8.40 -2.53 -11.40
C TYR A 314 -8.70 -3.57 -12.49
N GLY A 315 -9.98 -3.89 -12.69
CA GLY A 315 -10.45 -4.78 -13.73
C GLY A 315 -10.47 -4.14 -15.11
N LYS A 316 -11.08 -4.83 -16.07
CA LYS A 316 -11.13 -4.45 -17.48
C LYS A 316 -11.78 -3.08 -17.74
N GLU A 317 -12.80 -2.73 -16.97
CA GLU A 317 -13.52 -1.45 -17.11
C GLU A 317 -12.86 -0.33 -16.25
N GLY A 318 -11.86 -0.67 -15.45
CA GLY A 318 -11.07 0.24 -14.64
C GLY A 318 -9.68 0.51 -15.22
N SER A 319 -8.65 0.41 -14.37
CA SER A 319 -7.26 0.64 -14.78
C SER A 319 -6.68 -0.50 -15.64
N GLY A 320 -7.34 -1.65 -15.70
CA GLY A 320 -6.84 -2.84 -16.40
C GLY A 320 -5.59 -3.45 -15.77
N ALA A 321 -5.33 -3.19 -14.48
CA ALA A 321 -4.10 -3.63 -13.82
C ALA A 321 -4.15 -5.11 -13.40
N ALA A 322 -5.31 -5.61 -12.96
CA ALA A 322 -5.43 -6.91 -12.32
C ALA A 322 -5.46 -8.07 -13.34
N ASP A 323 -4.42 -8.87 -13.39
CA ASP A 323 -4.35 -10.20 -13.99
C ASP A 323 -3.07 -10.94 -13.58
N GLU A 324 -3.05 -12.27 -13.79
CA GLU A 324 -1.91 -13.13 -13.40
C GLU A 324 -0.62 -12.85 -14.18
N TYR A 325 -0.71 -12.42 -15.43
CA TYR A 325 0.49 -12.13 -16.24
C TYR A 325 1.23 -10.90 -15.70
N LYS A 326 0.50 -9.83 -15.37
CA LYS A 326 1.08 -8.65 -14.75
C LYS A 326 1.52 -8.92 -13.31
N GLN A 327 0.78 -9.73 -12.55
CA GLN A 327 1.20 -10.20 -11.23
C GLN A 327 2.57 -10.92 -11.32
N MET A 328 2.74 -11.81 -12.29
CA MET A 328 3.99 -12.52 -12.51
C MET A 328 5.14 -11.58 -12.85
N LEU A 329 4.94 -10.65 -13.78
CA LEU A 329 5.96 -9.67 -14.14
C LEU A 329 6.36 -8.81 -12.95
N TYR A 330 5.37 -8.29 -12.22
CA TYR A 330 5.62 -7.44 -11.05
C TYR A 330 6.34 -8.22 -9.94
N HIS A 331 5.87 -9.42 -9.62
CA HIS A 331 6.50 -10.27 -8.60
C HIS A 331 7.98 -10.53 -8.90
N LEU A 332 8.33 -10.88 -10.15
CA LEU A 332 9.71 -11.13 -10.54
C LEU A 332 10.57 -9.87 -10.46
N TRP A 333 10.07 -8.76 -10.98
CA TRP A 333 10.87 -7.55 -11.12
C TRP A 333 11.02 -6.77 -9.83
N ILE A 334 9.98 -6.74 -8.98
CA ILE A 334 10.12 -6.11 -7.67
C ILE A 334 11.08 -6.87 -6.75
N ARG A 335 11.11 -8.21 -6.83
CA ARG A 335 12.11 -8.99 -6.11
C ARG A 335 13.52 -8.75 -6.62
N SER A 336 13.71 -8.64 -7.96
CA SER A 336 15.00 -8.26 -8.55
C SER A 336 15.43 -6.86 -8.08
N TYR A 337 14.54 -5.88 -8.15
CA TYR A 337 14.79 -4.52 -7.65
C TYR A 337 15.22 -4.52 -6.18
N CYS A 338 14.50 -5.23 -5.33
CA CYS A 338 14.83 -5.31 -3.90
C CYS A 338 16.17 -6.01 -3.67
N HIS A 339 16.46 -7.08 -4.39
CA HIS A 339 17.74 -7.77 -4.33
C HIS A 339 18.91 -6.87 -4.74
N GLU A 340 18.79 -6.13 -5.85
CA GLU A 340 19.81 -5.20 -6.36
C GLU A 340 20.06 -4.04 -5.40
N ASN A 341 19.07 -3.68 -4.56
CA ASN A 341 19.16 -2.61 -3.56
C ASN A 341 19.39 -3.13 -2.12
N GLU A 342 19.68 -4.42 -1.93
CA GLU A 342 19.90 -5.06 -0.64
C GLU A 342 18.71 -4.88 0.34
N MET A 343 17.48 -4.83 -0.19
CA MET A 343 16.24 -4.66 0.56
C MET A 343 15.50 -5.99 0.74
N ALA A 344 14.95 -6.24 1.91
CA ALA A 344 13.92 -7.26 2.07
C ALA A 344 12.66 -6.83 1.29
N CYS A 345 11.96 -7.82 0.71
CA CYS A 345 10.71 -7.62 0.00
C CYS A 345 9.62 -8.50 0.63
N PHE A 346 8.84 -7.93 1.53
CA PHE A 346 7.65 -8.59 2.05
C PHE A 346 6.53 -8.48 1.01
N TYR A 347 6.57 -9.40 0.04
CA TYR A 347 5.56 -9.42 -1.03
C TYR A 347 4.18 -9.78 -0.46
N PHE A 348 3.19 -9.03 -0.82
CA PHE A 348 1.80 -9.22 -0.44
C PHE A 348 1.06 -9.89 -1.60
N GLU A 349 0.67 -11.20 -1.49
CA GLU A 349 0.85 -12.02 -0.32
C GLU A 349 1.03 -13.51 -0.70
N ALA A 350 1.23 -14.39 0.27
CA ALA A 350 1.45 -15.82 0.03
C ALA A 350 0.23 -16.51 -0.59
N PHE A 351 -0.94 -16.32 0.01
CA PHE A 351 -2.18 -17.01 -0.35
C PHE A 351 -3.31 -16.04 -0.53
N ASP A 352 -4.22 -16.33 -1.44
CA ASP A 352 -5.50 -15.63 -1.53
C ASP A 352 -6.28 -15.76 -0.22
N GLU A 353 -6.88 -14.66 0.23
CA GLU A 353 -7.62 -14.59 1.48
C GLU A 353 -9.05 -14.06 1.29
N PRO A 354 -10.08 -14.94 1.29
CA PRO A 354 -11.45 -14.58 0.92
C PRO A 354 -12.17 -13.68 1.94
N TRP A 355 -11.59 -13.44 3.12
CA TRP A 355 -12.18 -12.59 4.15
C TRP A 355 -11.94 -11.09 3.90
N LYS A 356 -10.94 -10.72 3.10
CA LYS A 356 -10.52 -9.33 2.91
C LYS A 356 -11.59 -8.49 2.23
N ASP A 357 -12.30 -9.07 1.27
CA ASP A 357 -13.48 -8.49 0.64
C ASP A 357 -14.57 -9.55 0.50
N GLY A 358 -15.09 -10.02 1.65
CA GLY A 358 -16.05 -11.12 1.70
C GLY A 358 -17.37 -10.83 1.01
N ASN A 359 -17.74 -9.55 0.84
CA ASN A 359 -18.93 -9.12 0.13
C ASN A 359 -18.75 -9.08 -1.38
N ASN A 360 -17.51 -9.02 -1.86
CA ASN A 360 -17.14 -9.01 -3.27
C ASN A 360 -16.07 -10.06 -3.58
N PRO A 361 -16.43 -11.34 -3.72
CA PRO A 361 -15.47 -12.41 -3.96
C PRO A 361 -14.59 -12.25 -5.21
N GLY A 362 -14.97 -11.39 -6.15
CA GLY A 362 -14.20 -11.06 -7.35
C GLY A 362 -13.32 -9.84 -7.21
N GLY A 363 -13.29 -9.19 -6.04
CA GLY A 363 -12.50 -7.99 -5.78
C GLY A 363 -11.01 -8.27 -5.60
N SER A 364 -10.17 -7.29 -5.90
CA SER A 364 -8.72 -7.39 -5.86
C SER A 364 -8.18 -7.82 -4.51
N GLU A 365 -8.78 -7.36 -3.41
CA GLU A 365 -8.32 -7.65 -2.05
C GLU A 365 -8.26 -9.14 -1.74
N ASN A 366 -9.11 -9.96 -2.37
CA ASN A 366 -9.11 -11.41 -2.20
C ASN A 366 -8.10 -12.13 -3.09
N HIS A 367 -7.39 -11.43 -4.00
CA HIS A 367 -6.64 -12.04 -5.10
C HIS A 367 -5.16 -11.62 -5.19
N PHE A 368 -4.58 -11.11 -4.12
CA PHE A 368 -3.16 -10.75 -4.06
C PHE A 368 -2.23 -11.97 -3.89
N GLY A 369 -2.73 -13.09 -3.38
CA GLY A 369 -1.95 -14.30 -3.16
C GLY A 369 -1.24 -14.80 -4.42
N VAL A 370 -0.06 -15.40 -4.26
CA VAL A 370 0.64 -16.13 -5.34
C VAL A 370 0.16 -17.59 -5.45
N ILE A 371 -0.61 -18.04 -4.45
CA ILE A 371 -1.29 -19.34 -4.42
C ILE A 371 -2.76 -19.10 -4.04
N THR A 372 -3.69 -19.73 -4.74
CA THR A 372 -5.12 -19.63 -4.41
C THR A 372 -5.48 -20.38 -3.12
N VAL A 373 -6.67 -20.10 -2.56
CA VAL A 373 -7.17 -20.78 -1.35
C VAL A 373 -7.13 -22.30 -1.49
N ASP A 374 -7.35 -22.85 -2.68
CA ASP A 374 -7.45 -24.28 -2.95
C ASP A 374 -6.20 -24.88 -3.62
N GLY A 375 -5.05 -24.19 -3.52
CA GLY A 375 -3.75 -24.72 -3.90
C GLY A 375 -3.41 -24.64 -5.40
N ALA A 376 -4.03 -23.74 -6.17
CA ALA A 376 -3.52 -23.43 -7.49
C ALA A 376 -2.39 -22.40 -7.38
N VAL A 377 -1.19 -22.75 -7.83
CA VAL A 377 -0.08 -21.79 -7.95
C VAL A 377 -0.34 -20.89 -9.15
N LYS A 378 -0.31 -19.59 -8.93
CA LYS A 378 -0.47 -18.60 -9.98
C LYS A 378 0.81 -18.43 -10.78
N MET A 379 0.74 -17.70 -11.87
CA MET A 379 1.81 -17.58 -12.86
C MET A 379 3.20 -17.21 -12.28
N PRO A 380 3.33 -16.42 -11.19
CA PRO A 380 4.64 -16.19 -10.54
C PRO A 380 5.40 -17.47 -10.17
N LEU A 381 4.68 -18.56 -9.90
CA LEU A 381 5.24 -19.81 -9.40
C LEU A 381 5.23 -20.97 -10.40
N TRP A 382 4.77 -20.78 -11.65
CA TRP A 382 4.68 -21.86 -12.63
C TRP A 382 6.04 -22.49 -12.94
N ASN A 383 7.09 -21.69 -12.98
CA ASN A 383 8.45 -22.18 -13.22
C ASN A 383 8.91 -23.12 -12.08
N SER A 384 8.63 -22.75 -10.84
CA SER A 384 8.91 -23.58 -9.66
C SER A 384 8.11 -24.87 -9.68
N PHE A 385 6.84 -24.80 -10.10
CA PHE A 385 6.00 -25.98 -10.28
C PHE A 385 6.58 -26.95 -11.33
N ASP A 386 7.03 -26.45 -12.49
CA ASP A 386 7.63 -27.26 -13.56
C ASP A 386 8.95 -27.92 -13.12
N GLN A 387 9.64 -27.31 -12.16
CA GLN A 387 10.86 -27.87 -11.54
C GLN A 387 10.55 -28.90 -10.44
N GLY A 388 9.28 -29.21 -10.17
CA GLY A 388 8.87 -30.20 -9.18
C GLY A 388 8.92 -29.69 -7.72
N VAL A 389 9.07 -28.36 -7.49
CA VAL A 389 9.18 -27.76 -6.14
C VAL A 389 8.00 -28.13 -5.24
N PHE A 390 6.81 -28.33 -5.82
CA PHE A 390 5.58 -28.63 -5.08
C PHE A 390 5.15 -30.10 -5.17
N GLU A 391 6.03 -31.01 -5.60
CA GLU A 391 5.70 -32.42 -5.77
C GLU A 391 5.29 -33.05 -4.43
N GLY A 392 4.09 -33.65 -4.39
CA GLY A 392 3.54 -34.26 -3.19
C GLY A 392 2.96 -33.31 -2.16
N LEU A 393 3.06 -31.99 -2.36
CA LEU A 393 2.47 -30.98 -1.48
C LEU A 393 1.00 -30.73 -1.81
N SER A 394 0.27 -30.32 -0.79
CA SER A 394 -1.17 -30.02 -0.87
C SER A 394 -1.50 -28.71 -0.16
N ARG A 395 -2.66 -28.15 -0.46
CA ARG A 395 -3.31 -27.12 0.33
C ARG A 395 -4.81 -27.37 0.42
N ASN A 396 -5.35 -27.31 1.61
CA ASN A 396 -6.77 -27.55 1.86
C ASN A 396 -7.22 -28.92 1.33
N GLY A 397 -6.35 -29.95 1.49
CA GLY A 397 -6.58 -31.31 1.03
C GLY A 397 -6.53 -31.51 -0.49
N LYS A 398 -6.10 -30.53 -1.28
CA LYS A 398 -5.92 -30.62 -2.72
C LYS A 398 -4.45 -30.54 -3.10
N LEU A 399 -4.01 -31.42 -3.99
CA LEU A 399 -2.67 -31.34 -4.55
C LEU A 399 -2.45 -30.01 -5.27
N ILE A 400 -1.24 -29.49 -5.17
CA ILE A 400 -0.86 -28.25 -5.83
C ILE A 400 -0.93 -28.45 -7.35
N ARG A 401 -1.45 -27.46 -8.06
CA ARG A 401 -1.61 -27.42 -9.51
C ARG A 401 -1.38 -26.02 -10.03
N LYS A 402 -1.16 -25.86 -11.32
CA LYS A 402 -1.12 -24.53 -11.94
C LYS A 402 -2.52 -23.92 -12.09
N SER A 403 -2.64 -22.62 -11.91
CA SER A 403 -3.77 -21.84 -12.40
C SER A 403 -3.81 -21.86 -13.94
N LEU A 404 -4.93 -21.50 -14.54
CA LEU A 404 -5.11 -21.40 -16.00
C LEU A 404 -4.60 -22.65 -16.76
N GLU A 405 -4.57 -23.82 -16.10
CA GLU A 405 -4.00 -25.07 -16.65
C GLU A 405 -2.53 -24.95 -17.14
N GLY A 406 -1.83 -23.89 -16.73
CA GLY A 406 -0.46 -23.58 -17.15
C GLY A 406 -0.34 -23.02 -18.56
N ASP A 407 -1.42 -22.53 -19.14
CA ASP A 407 -1.47 -21.97 -20.49
C ASP A 407 -1.00 -20.51 -20.50
N VAL A 408 0.27 -20.30 -20.94
CA VAL A 408 0.90 -18.99 -21.02
C VAL A 408 0.25 -18.09 -22.08
N ASP A 409 -0.13 -18.67 -23.21
CA ASP A 409 -0.73 -17.89 -24.31
C ASP A 409 -2.11 -17.37 -23.88
N ARG A 410 -2.88 -18.21 -23.21
CA ARG A 410 -4.13 -17.80 -22.59
C ARG A 410 -3.95 -16.70 -21.55
N ALA A 411 -2.97 -16.80 -20.67
CA ALA A 411 -2.69 -15.78 -19.66
C ALA A 411 -2.37 -14.41 -20.29
N ILE A 412 -1.63 -14.40 -21.42
CA ILE A 412 -1.31 -13.17 -22.15
C ILE A 412 -2.53 -12.64 -22.91
N GLU A 413 -3.33 -13.50 -23.53
CA GLU A 413 -4.51 -13.09 -24.30
C GLU A 413 -5.63 -12.53 -23.41
N GLU A 414 -5.84 -13.12 -22.25
CA GLU A 414 -6.83 -12.68 -21.27
C GLU A 414 -6.39 -11.43 -20.50
N SER A 415 -5.09 -11.07 -20.49
CA SER A 415 -4.58 -9.89 -19.81
C SER A 415 -5.19 -8.61 -20.37
N THR A 416 -5.56 -7.67 -19.52
CA THR A 416 -6.04 -6.36 -19.92
C THR A 416 -4.88 -5.40 -20.19
N LEU A 417 -4.94 -4.64 -21.28
CA LEU A 417 -3.97 -3.57 -21.55
C LEU A 417 -4.28 -2.35 -20.67
N PRO A 418 -3.26 -1.57 -20.26
CA PRO A 418 -3.49 -0.25 -19.70
C PRO A 418 -4.31 0.62 -20.68
N PRO A 419 -5.16 1.52 -20.16
CA PRO A 419 -5.87 2.47 -21.01
C PRO A 419 -4.91 3.31 -21.86
N LEU A 420 -5.30 3.64 -23.08
CA LEU A 420 -4.57 4.59 -23.92
C LEU A 420 -4.64 5.99 -23.32
N LEU A 421 -3.53 6.71 -23.30
CA LEU A 421 -3.51 8.12 -22.89
C LEU A 421 -4.42 8.97 -23.78
N GLU A 422 -4.52 8.65 -25.08
CA GLU A 422 -5.38 9.34 -26.05
C GLU A 422 -6.86 9.02 -25.93
N ASP A 423 -7.23 7.82 -25.47
CA ASP A 423 -8.62 7.43 -25.19
C ASP A 423 -9.17 8.09 -23.93
N GLN A 424 -8.31 8.78 -23.18
CA GLN A 424 -8.79 9.73 -22.21
C GLN A 424 -9.39 10.90 -23.02
N PRO A 425 -10.71 11.03 -23.10
CA PRO A 425 -11.29 12.06 -23.94
C PRO A 425 -10.73 13.39 -23.47
N ALA A 426 -9.85 13.98 -24.29
CA ALA A 426 -9.65 15.41 -24.19
C ALA A 426 -11.06 15.97 -24.32
N ILE A 427 -11.60 16.48 -23.24
CA ILE A 427 -12.86 17.19 -23.26
C ILE A 427 -12.58 18.47 -24.03
N ARG A 428 -12.41 18.29 -25.33
CA ARG A 428 -12.44 19.38 -26.26
C ARG A 428 -13.89 19.80 -26.28
N LEU A 429 -14.16 20.95 -25.68
CA LEU A 429 -15.37 21.68 -25.97
C LEU A 429 -15.46 21.66 -27.51
N GLN A 430 -16.36 20.83 -28.05
CA GLN A 430 -16.46 20.72 -29.52
C GLN A 430 -16.77 22.12 -30.04
N ARG A 431 -15.76 22.69 -30.70
CA ARG A 431 -15.80 24.03 -31.26
C ARG A 431 -16.76 24.14 -32.45
N ASN A 432 -17.98 23.73 -32.31
CA ASN A 432 -18.93 23.88 -33.39
C ASN A 432 -19.83 25.11 -33.25
N ASP A 433 -19.69 25.92 -32.19
CA ASP A 433 -20.45 27.16 -32.13
C ASP A 433 -19.70 28.25 -31.36
N SER A 434 -19.54 29.38 -32.01
CA SER A 434 -19.11 30.68 -31.50
C SER A 434 -20.01 31.26 -30.38
N LEU A 435 -20.80 30.42 -29.69
CA LEU A 435 -21.87 30.80 -28.77
C LEU A 435 -21.86 30.08 -27.42
N ILE A 436 -20.80 29.35 -27.09
CA ILE A 436 -20.67 28.76 -25.74
C ILE A 436 -20.42 29.91 -24.76
N GLU A 437 -21.41 30.22 -23.94
CA GLU A 437 -21.35 31.29 -22.94
C GLU A 437 -20.94 30.77 -21.57
N ALA A 438 -21.11 29.46 -21.34
CA ALA A 438 -20.79 28.83 -20.05
C ALA A 438 -20.35 27.38 -20.20
N VAL A 439 -19.49 26.94 -19.28
CA VAL A 439 -19.14 25.53 -19.05
C VAL A 439 -19.65 25.13 -17.66
N SER A 440 -20.60 24.21 -17.63
CA SER A 440 -21.14 23.68 -16.38
C SER A 440 -20.24 22.59 -15.83
N ILE A 441 -19.74 22.75 -14.61
CA ILE A 441 -18.96 21.75 -13.90
C ILE A 441 -19.88 20.93 -13.00
N TRP A 442 -20.78 21.58 -12.27
CA TRP A 442 -21.77 20.96 -11.41
C TRP A 442 -23.12 21.67 -11.56
N GLY A 443 -24.18 20.89 -11.65
CA GLY A 443 -25.52 21.43 -11.87
C GLY A 443 -25.69 22.07 -13.25
N ASN A 444 -26.87 22.62 -13.55
CA ASN A 444 -27.16 23.24 -14.83
C ASN A 444 -26.78 24.72 -14.84
N ALA A 445 -25.96 25.15 -15.80
CA ALA A 445 -25.55 26.54 -15.99
C ALA A 445 -26.42 27.32 -17.01
N GLY A 446 -27.49 26.71 -17.53
CA GLY A 446 -28.43 27.31 -18.46
C GLY A 446 -28.37 26.75 -19.88
N ASP A 447 -29.28 27.16 -20.76
CA ASP A 447 -29.51 26.59 -22.10
C ASP A 447 -28.33 26.75 -23.09
N ARG A 448 -27.36 27.61 -22.78
CA ARG A 448 -26.16 27.85 -23.59
C ARG A 448 -24.88 27.30 -22.95
N ALA A 449 -25.03 26.50 -21.90
CA ALA A 449 -23.89 25.81 -21.32
C ALA A 449 -23.49 24.62 -22.20
N ALA A 450 -22.26 24.62 -22.68
CA ALA A 450 -21.66 23.39 -23.16
C ALA A 450 -21.18 22.60 -21.96
N TYR A 451 -21.56 21.35 -21.87
CA TYR A 451 -20.99 20.43 -20.94
C TYR A 451 -21.63 20.37 -19.53
N GLY A 452 -22.31 19.28 -19.26
CA GLY A 452 -22.65 18.83 -17.90
C GLY A 452 -21.55 17.90 -17.41
N ALA A 453 -20.60 18.46 -16.70
CA ALA A 453 -19.41 17.73 -16.28
C ALA A 453 -19.69 16.71 -15.17
N ASP A 454 -20.78 16.88 -14.44
CA ASP A 454 -21.20 16.02 -13.33
C ASP A 454 -21.26 14.53 -13.68
N ALA A 455 -21.60 14.18 -14.93
CA ALA A 455 -21.61 12.81 -15.43
C ALA A 455 -20.20 12.20 -15.66
N PHE A 456 -19.16 13.03 -15.72
CA PHE A 456 -17.78 12.64 -16.06
C PHE A 456 -16.77 12.92 -14.94
N LEU A 457 -17.22 13.51 -13.84
CA LEU A 457 -16.37 13.85 -12.71
C LEU A 457 -16.14 12.63 -11.83
N THR A 458 -14.88 12.40 -11.47
CA THR A 458 -14.52 11.52 -10.38
C THR A 458 -14.48 12.35 -9.10
N ILE A 459 -15.35 12.01 -8.14
CA ILE A 459 -15.38 12.64 -6.83
C ILE A 459 -14.38 11.94 -5.93
N SER A 460 -13.37 12.67 -5.48
CA SER A 460 -12.25 12.12 -4.71
C SER A 460 -12.03 12.92 -3.44
N PRO A 461 -12.55 12.46 -2.28
CA PRO A 461 -12.08 12.96 -1.00
C PRO A 461 -10.58 12.64 -0.85
N TRP A 462 -9.77 13.65 -0.55
CA TRP A 462 -8.33 13.43 -0.38
C TRP A 462 -8.08 12.72 0.94
N GLU A 463 -7.43 11.56 0.85
CA GLU A 463 -7.05 10.74 2.01
C GLU A 463 -8.21 10.49 3.00
N SER A 464 -9.44 10.46 2.49
CA SER A 464 -10.67 10.31 3.30
C SER A 464 -10.82 11.35 4.44
N THR A 465 -10.16 12.51 4.30
CA THR A 465 -10.22 13.60 5.30
C THR A 465 -11.54 14.35 5.32
N CYS A 466 -12.39 14.15 4.31
CA CYS A 466 -13.77 14.63 4.25
C CYS A 466 -14.66 13.59 3.58
N LYS A 467 -15.98 13.80 3.63
CA LYS A 467 -16.95 13.04 2.81
C LYS A 467 -17.44 13.93 1.68
N MET A 468 -17.49 13.43 0.46
CA MET A 468 -18.05 14.09 -0.70
C MET A 468 -19.05 13.14 -1.35
N ILE A 469 -20.32 13.51 -1.33
CA ILE A 469 -21.42 12.67 -1.84
C ILE A 469 -22.42 13.51 -2.63
N VAL A 470 -23.11 12.87 -3.56
CA VAL A 470 -24.26 13.48 -4.26
C VAL A 470 -25.52 13.18 -3.47
N ASN A 471 -26.25 14.22 -3.06
CA ASN A 471 -27.51 14.05 -2.33
C ASN A 471 -28.70 13.78 -3.29
N GLU A 472 -29.87 13.52 -2.72
CA GLU A 472 -31.10 13.26 -3.49
C GLU A 472 -31.53 14.41 -4.42
N ASN A 473 -31.09 15.64 -4.13
CA ASN A 473 -31.36 16.83 -4.92
C ASN A 473 -30.31 17.09 -6.04
N GLN A 474 -29.41 16.15 -6.27
CA GLN A 474 -28.27 16.27 -7.20
C GLN A 474 -27.31 17.41 -6.81
N GLU A 475 -27.23 17.75 -5.54
CA GLU A 475 -26.27 18.72 -4.99
C GLU A 475 -25.03 17.97 -4.47
N LEU A 476 -23.83 18.52 -4.69
CA LEU A 476 -22.60 18.00 -4.10
C LEU A 476 -22.56 18.39 -2.62
N LEU A 477 -22.69 17.41 -1.75
CA LEU A 477 -22.60 17.55 -0.32
C LEU A 477 -21.18 17.21 0.13
N ILE A 478 -20.53 18.14 0.82
CA ILE A 478 -19.19 17.99 1.38
C ILE A 478 -19.30 18.12 2.88
N ILE A 479 -18.86 17.10 3.61
CA ILE A 479 -18.80 17.08 5.07
C ILE A 479 -17.32 17.13 5.43
N GLY A 480 -16.87 18.29 5.90
CA GLY A 480 -15.48 18.49 6.28
C GLY A 480 -15.08 17.64 7.49
N GLY A 481 -13.84 17.24 7.54
CA GLY A 481 -13.27 16.46 8.63
C GLY A 481 -13.06 17.26 9.91
N THR A 482 -12.71 16.55 10.97
CA THR A 482 -12.38 17.11 12.30
C THR A 482 -10.88 17.31 12.52
N GLY A 483 -10.05 16.97 11.55
CA GLY A 483 -8.60 17.17 11.58
C GLY A 483 -8.17 18.61 11.30
N ASP A 484 -6.88 18.86 11.44
CA ASP A 484 -6.28 20.17 11.14
C ASP A 484 -6.27 20.48 9.64
N TRP A 485 -6.51 19.47 8.82
CA TRP A 485 -6.55 19.54 7.37
C TRP A 485 -7.62 18.60 6.81
N TRP A 486 -8.29 19.00 5.75
CA TRP A 486 -9.24 18.18 4.99
C TRP A 486 -9.40 18.73 3.56
N GLY A 487 -9.75 17.90 2.62
CA GLY A 487 -9.98 18.33 1.25
C GLY A 487 -10.46 17.24 0.32
N GLY A 488 -10.78 17.65 -0.89
CA GLY A 488 -11.15 16.76 -1.96
C GLY A 488 -11.38 17.50 -3.27
N SER A 489 -11.47 16.76 -4.35
CA SER A 489 -11.67 17.31 -5.69
C SER A 489 -12.71 16.54 -6.49
N CYS A 490 -13.27 17.22 -7.47
CA CYS A 490 -13.98 16.62 -8.58
C CYS A 490 -13.05 16.72 -9.79
N SER A 491 -12.45 15.61 -10.17
CA SER A 491 -11.41 15.56 -11.19
C SER A 491 -11.93 14.96 -12.48
N LEU A 492 -11.37 15.41 -13.59
CA LEU A 492 -11.66 14.91 -14.93
C LEU A 492 -10.54 13.94 -15.35
N LYS A 493 -10.89 12.91 -16.11
CA LYS A 493 -9.90 12.02 -16.73
C LYS A 493 -9.01 12.73 -17.75
N ALA A 494 -9.51 13.81 -18.37
CA ALA A 494 -8.78 14.63 -19.33
C ALA A 494 -8.86 16.11 -18.96
N ALA A 495 -7.86 16.87 -19.40
CA ALA A 495 -7.82 18.30 -19.17
C ALA A 495 -8.98 19.03 -19.84
N LEU A 496 -9.57 19.96 -19.13
CA LEU A 496 -10.55 20.91 -19.67
C LEU A 496 -9.83 22.19 -20.10
N ASP A 497 -9.96 22.55 -21.36
CA ASP A 497 -9.42 23.81 -21.88
C ASP A 497 -10.41 24.94 -21.62
N LEU A 498 -10.10 25.78 -20.64
CA LEU A 498 -10.83 26.99 -20.27
C LEU A 498 -10.17 28.28 -20.76
N SER A 499 -9.20 28.21 -21.69
CA SER A 499 -8.46 29.40 -22.18
C SER A 499 -9.35 30.50 -22.70
N GLU A 500 -10.46 30.15 -23.36
CA GLU A 500 -11.44 31.11 -23.88
C GLU A 500 -12.29 31.80 -22.82
N PHE A 501 -12.19 31.34 -21.54
CA PHE A 501 -12.88 31.94 -20.41
C PHE A 501 -11.96 32.83 -19.54
N SER A 502 -10.74 33.11 -19.99
CA SER A 502 -9.74 33.87 -19.22
C SER A 502 -10.23 35.24 -18.71
N ASP A 503 -11.07 35.93 -19.51
CA ASP A 503 -11.72 37.18 -19.12
C ASP A 503 -13.10 36.99 -18.47
N GLY A 504 -13.49 35.74 -18.24
CA GLY A 504 -14.77 35.35 -17.67
C GLY A 504 -14.76 35.20 -16.15
N TYR A 505 -15.68 34.40 -15.67
CA TYR A 505 -15.98 34.25 -14.27
C TYR A 505 -16.09 32.78 -13.86
N MET A 506 -15.67 32.47 -12.63
CA MET A 506 -16.08 31.28 -11.89
C MET A 506 -17.35 31.63 -11.10
N GLU A 507 -18.38 30.83 -11.23
CA GLU A 507 -19.66 30.99 -10.53
C GLU A 507 -19.96 29.76 -9.67
N LEU A 508 -20.35 30.01 -8.42
CA LEU A 508 -20.70 29.00 -7.43
C LEU A 508 -22.06 29.33 -6.80
N ASP A 509 -23.01 28.39 -6.80
CA ASP A 509 -24.19 28.42 -5.95
C ASP A 509 -23.94 27.48 -4.77
N ILE A 510 -23.63 28.06 -3.61
CA ILE A 510 -23.13 27.37 -2.42
C ILE A 510 -23.86 27.80 -1.16
N CYS A 511 -24.03 26.89 -0.22
CA CYS A 511 -24.53 27.18 1.13
C CYS A 511 -23.90 26.24 2.17
N GLY A 512 -24.05 26.60 3.43
CA GLY A 512 -23.55 25.80 4.56
C GLY A 512 -23.60 26.57 5.87
N SER A 513 -23.24 25.91 6.95
CA SER A 513 -23.35 26.49 8.31
C SER A 513 -22.02 26.64 9.03
N SER A 514 -20.90 26.33 8.39
CA SER A 514 -19.57 26.40 9.00
C SER A 514 -19.08 27.84 9.17
N LYS A 515 -18.32 28.05 10.23
CA LYS A 515 -17.55 29.27 10.47
C LYS A 515 -16.05 29.08 10.22
N ALA A 516 -15.61 27.90 9.78
CA ALA A 516 -14.23 27.66 9.41
C ALA A 516 -13.90 28.31 8.05
N THR A 517 -12.65 28.70 7.86
CA THR A 517 -12.16 29.18 6.58
C THR A 517 -11.68 28.00 5.73
N PHE A 518 -12.07 27.99 4.46
CA PHE A 518 -11.63 27.00 3.48
C PHE A 518 -11.40 27.64 2.12
N GLN A 519 -10.67 26.95 1.28
CA GLN A 519 -10.40 27.34 -0.10
C GLN A 519 -11.30 26.51 -1.04
N ILE A 520 -11.78 27.12 -2.13
CA ILE A 520 -12.54 26.46 -3.17
C ILE A 520 -12.17 27.05 -4.53
N GLY A 521 -12.03 26.21 -5.52
CA GLY A 521 -11.62 26.65 -6.84
C GLY A 521 -11.38 25.49 -7.80
N PHE A 522 -10.34 25.59 -8.62
CA PHE A 522 -9.95 24.58 -9.61
C PHE A 522 -8.44 24.40 -9.63
N GLN A 523 -7.99 23.26 -10.17
CA GLN A 523 -6.58 22.90 -10.27
C GLN A 523 -6.20 22.66 -11.72
N SER A 524 -5.06 23.18 -12.15
CA SER A 524 -4.43 22.91 -13.44
C SER A 524 -3.14 22.11 -13.24
N GLY A 525 -2.67 21.48 -14.32
CA GLY A 525 -1.48 20.63 -14.27
C GLY A 525 -1.70 19.33 -13.54
N GLN A 526 -0.61 18.59 -13.30
CA GLN A 526 -0.64 17.28 -12.69
C GLN A 526 0.23 17.27 -11.42
N TYR A 527 -0.33 16.81 -10.33
CA TYR A 527 0.37 16.68 -9.05
C TYR A 527 1.70 15.92 -9.18
N ASN A 528 1.67 14.79 -9.92
CA ASN A 528 2.83 13.91 -10.08
C ASN A 528 3.91 14.46 -11.04
N GLU A 529 3.61 15.49 -11.81
CA GLU A 529 4.59 16.17 -12.68
C GLU A 529 5.19 17.40 -12.00
N GLY A 530 4.67 17.75 -10.81
CA GLY A 530 5.15 18.89 -10.03
C GLY A 530 4.75 20.24 -10.62
N ASP A 531 3.78 20.26 -11.53
CA ASP A 531 3.26 21.44 -12.19
C ASP A 531 1.81 21.77 -11.83
N GLN A 532 1.25 21.06 -10.82
CA GLN A 532 -0.08 21.35 -10.31
C GLN A 532 -0.13 22.72 -9.65
N GLU A 533 -1.09 23.51 -10.06
CA GLU A 533 -1.38 24.83 -9.51
C GLU A 533 -2.82 24.95 -9.05
N ASP A 534 -3.01 25.51 -7.85
CA ASP A 534 -4.31 25.76 -7.23
C ASP A 534 -4.78 27.18 -7.53
N ALA A 535 -5.90 27.32 -8.24
CA ALA A 535 -6.61 28.57 -8.43
C ALA A 535 -7.84 28.61 -7.53
N PHE A 536 -7.87 29.48 -6.53
CA PHE A 536 -8.90 29.45 -5.50
C PHE A 536 -9.32 30.81 -4.97
N ILE A 537 -10.47 30.82 -4.32
CA ILE A 537 -10.93 31.86 -3.41
C ILE A 537 -11.01 31.29 -1.99
N SER A 538 -10.85 32.14 -1.00
CA SER A 538 -11.09 31.78 0.40
C SER A 538 -12.52 32.14 0.79
N ILE A 539 -13.20 31.20 1.48
CA ILE A 539 -14.53 31.40 2.04
C ILE A 539 -14.42 31.24 3.56
N GLY A 540 -14.90 32.23 4.31
CA GLY A 540 -14.84 32.20 5.77
C GLY A 540 -15.33 33.49 6.42
N PRO A 541 -15.48 33.54 7.76
CA PRO A 541 -16.08 34.67 8.49
C PRO A 541 -15.33 36.00 8.36
N LYS A 542 -14.06 35.96 8.00
CA LYS A 542 -13.19 37.14 7.82
C LYS A 542 -12.79 37.38 6.38
N GLU A 543 -13.28 36.55 5.48
CA GLU A 543 -12.99 36.61 4.07
C GLU A 543 -14.04 37.48 3.34
N GLU A 544 -13.76 37.85 2.10
CA GLU A 544 -14.72 38.55 1.22
C GLU A 544 -16.01 37.74 1.05
N PHE A 545 -15.86 36.41 0.96
CA PHE A 545 -16.96 35.46 0.83
C PHE A 545 -17.16 34.67 2.11
N HIS A 546 -18.41 34.43 2.50
CA HIS A 546 -18.76 33.62 3.66
C HIS A 546 -19.97 32.74 3.36
N LEU A 547 -20.05 31.59 4.04
CA LEU A 547 -21.19 30.69 3.91
C LEU A 547 -22.44 31.27 4.58
N GLU A 548 -23.55 31.07 3.92
CA GLU A 548 -24.91 31.35 4.44
C GLU A 548 -25.67 30.01 4.54
N PRO A 549 -26.65 29.88 5.45
CA PRO A 549 -27.51 28.69 5.50
C PRO A 549 -28.36 28.53 4.21
N GLU A 550 -28.66 29.62 3.54
CA GLU A 550 -29.36 29.66 2.27
C GLU A 550 -28.36 29.72 1.10
N ILE A 551 -28.77 29.20 -0.06
CA ILE A 551 -27.92 29.20 -1.26
C ILE A 551 -27.60 30.62 -1.68
N LYS A 552 -26.31 30.92 -1.77
CA LYS A 552 -25.77 32.19 -2.25
C LYS A 552 -24.96 31.98 -3.51
N ARG A 553 -25.14 32.85 -4.48
CA ARG A 553 -24.30 32.90 -5.66
C ARG A 553 -23.05 33.71 -5.39
N ILE A 554 -21.90 33.07 -5.56
CA ILE A 554 -20.59 33.70 -5.58
C ILE A 554 -20.14 33.77 -7.02
N ARG A 555 -19.72 34.95 -7.49
CA ARG A 555 -19.21 35.18 -8.85
C ARG A 555 -17.89 35.91 -8.78
N VAL A 556 -16.83 35.30 -9.31
CA VAL A 556 -15.47 35.84 -9.24
C VAL A 556 -14.84 35.87 -10.62
N ALA A 557 -14.34 37.02 -11.04
CA ALA A 557 -13.58 37.11 -12.27
C ALA A 557 -12.32 36.25 -12.21
N LEU A 558 -12.07 35.43 -13.21
CA LEU A 558 -10.93 34.53 -13.24
C LEU A 558 -9.60 35.25 -13.04
N LYS A 559 -9.46 36.45 -13.59
CA LYS A 559 -8.28 37.32 -13.36
C LYS A 559 -8.06 37.77 -11.91
N ASN A 560 -9.07 37.64 -11.05
CA ASN A 560 -8.98 37.99 -9.62
C ASN A 560 -8.74 36.74 -8.75
N ILE A 561 -8.80 35.54 -9.33
CA ILE A 561 -8.47 34.30 -8.64
C ILE A 561 -6.95 34.20 -8.55
N LYS A 562 -6.44 33.98 -7.34
CA LYS A 562 -5.00 33.88 -7.13
C LYS A 562 -4.45 32.63 -7.80
N ALA A 563 -3.66 32.78 -8.83
CA ALA A 563 -2.60 31.88 -9.30
C ALA A 563 -2.18 32.24 -10.74
N GLU A 564 -0.98 31.88 -11.14
CA GLU A 564 -0.58 31.78 -12.55
C GLU A 564 -1.09 30.45 -13.10
N THR A 565 -2.39 30.33 -13.32
CA THR A 565 -3.02 29.04 -13.61
C THR A 565 -3.08 28.80 -15.12
N ASN A 566 -2.62 27.64 -15.55
CA ASN A 566 -2.76 27.21 -16.94
C ASN A 566 -4.21 26.78 -17.23
N LEU A 567 -5.01 27.70 -17.77
CA LEU A 567 -6.41 27.44 -18.12
C LEU A 567 -6.59 26.44 -19.28
N SER A 568 -5.52 26.09 -20.02
CA SER A 568 -5.62 25.08 -21.07
C SER A 568 -5.49 23.65 -20.55
N ASP A 569 -5.15 23.45 -19.27
CA ASP A 569 -4.94 22.13 -18.66
C ASP A 569 -5.60 22.02 -17.27
N VAL A 570 -6.90 22.33 -17.19
CA VAL A 570 -7.64 22.21 -15.92
C VAL A 570 -8.05 20.76 -15.69
N ARG A 571 -7.43 20.12 -14.70
CA ARG A 571 -7.63 18.70 -14.35
C ARG A 571 -8.68 18.47 -13.28
N SER A 572 -8.73 19.32 -12.28
CA SER A 572 -9.77 19.30 -11.25
C SER A 572 -10.55 20.61 -11.32
N PRO A 573 -11.63 20.66 -12.12
CA PRO A 573 -12.41 21.89 -12.27
C PRO A 573 -13.17 22.31 -11.00
N LEU A 574 -13.18 21.48 -9.97
CA LEU A 574 -13.66 21.80 -8.64
C LEU A 574 -12.76 21.12 -7.61
N PHE A 575 -12.15 21.89 -6.72
CA PHE A 575 -11.58 21.37 -5.49
C PHE A 575 -11.98 22.19 -4.28
N ILE A 576 -11.89 21.59 -3.11
CA ILE A 576 -12.13 22.24 -1.83
C ILE A 576 -11.06 21.80 -0.83
N LYS A 577 -10.53 22.76 -0.04
CA LYS A 577 -9.46 22.49 0.92
C LYS A 577 -9.67 23.35 2.17
N GLY A 578 -9.75 22.70 3.31
CA GLY A 578 -9.78 23.34 4.63
C GLY A 578 -8.44 23.15 5.35
N LEU A 579 -7.97 24.20 6.02
CA LEU A 579 -6.73 24.22 6.80
C LEU A 579 -7.00 24.24 8.30
N SER A 580 -8.21 23.90 8.73
CA SER A 580 -8.62 23.83 10.13
C SER A 580 -9.83 22.91 10.28
N ASN A 581 -10.06 22.45 11.51
CA ASN A 581 -11.23 21.65 11.85
C ASN A 581 -12.54 22.29 11.37
N PHE A 582 -13.32 21.53 10.61
CA PHE A 582 -14.61 21.95 10.07
C PHE A 582 -15.80 21.52 10.94
N ASP A 583 -15.55 20.89 12.08
CA ASP A 583 -16.54 20.42 13.07
C ASP A 583 -17.60 19.46 12.48
N GLY A 584 -17.28 18.69 11.45
CA GLY A 584 -18.21 17.76 10.79
C GLY A 584 -19.41 18.44 10.12
N LYS A 585 -19.36 19.77 9.90
CA LYS A 585 -20.43 20.50 9.25
C LYS A 585 -20.41 20.34 7.75
N GLU A 586 -21.55 20.57 7.13
CA GLU A 586 -21.74 20.38 5.70
C GLU A 586 -21.65 21.67 4.89
N ILE A 587 -21.11 21.52 3.69
CA ILE A 587 -21.18 22.48 2.60
C ILE A 587 -22.00 21.83 1.50
N ARG A 588 -22.90 22.58 0.88
CA ARG A 588 -23.65 22.13 -0.30
C ARG A 588 -23.35 23.01 -1.49
N ILE A 589 -22.94 22.39 -2.59
CA ILE A 589 -22.74 23.06 -3.87
C ILE A 589 -23.86 22.60 -4.82
N LYS A 590 -24.72 23.53 -5.16
CA LYS A 590 -25.81 23.27 -6.11
C LYS A 590 -25.35 23.44 -7.55
N ARG A 591 -24.43 24.38 -7.79
CA ARG A 591 -23.93 24.70 -9.12
C ARG A 591 -22.51 25.23 -9.06
N MET A 592 -21.68 24.82 -10.00
CA MET A 592 -20.41 25.45 -10.34
C MET A 592 -20.29 25.53 -11.85
N ALA A 593 -19.89 26.69 -12.35
CA ALA A 593 -19.68 26.90 -13.77
C ALA A 593 -18.61 27.96 -14.04
N PHE A 594 -18.04 27.91 -15.24
CA PHE A 594 -17.24 28.99 -15.82
C PHE A 594 -18.07 29.70 -16.86
N THR A 595 -18.11 31.02 -16.82
CA THR A 595 -18.96 31.85 -17.73
C THR A 595 -18.13 32.94 -18.38
N ARG A 596 -18.46 33.31 -19.63
CA ARG A 596 -17.75 34.38 -20.35
C ARG A 596 -18.20 35.78 -19.94
N PHE A 597 -19.47 35.94 -19.49
CA PHE A 597 -20.11 37.25 -19.23
C PHE A 597 -20.76 37.29 -17.86
#